data_50bf2b77060a5f298d4c8b93c9f1d527
#
_entry.id   50bf2b77060a5f298d4c8b93c9f1d527
#
_cell.length_a   1.000
_cell.length_b   1.000
_cell.length_c   1.000
_cell.angle_alpha   90.00
_cell.angle_beta   90.00
_cell.angle_gamma   90.00
#
_symmetry.space_group_name_H-M   'P 1'
#
loop_
_entity.id
_entity.type
_entity.pdbx_description
1 polymer ?
#
loop_
_entity_poly.entity_id
_entity_poly.type
_entity_poly.pdbx_seq_one_letter_code
_entity_poly.pdbx_strand_id
1 'polypeptide(L)'
;YEHIFRTVIERVPNSDKAIFSVHCHNDLGLAVANTLAGVRGGARQIECTINGIGERAGNAALEEVVMALRTRSDVLPYSNRIETTMLTRASKLVSAVTSFPVQYNKAIVGRNAFAHESGIHQDGMLKNAQTYEIMTPESVGVQKTSLVMGKHSGRHAFKEKLKELGYTLGDNALEDAFKRFKDLADRKKIVYD
;
A
#
# COMPACT_ATOMS: atom_id res chain seq x y z
N TYR A 1 4.56 2.11 23.84
CA TYR A 1 5.50 3.08 23.23
C TYR A 1 5.05 4.52 23.49
N GLU A 2 3.83 4.92 23.17
CA GLU A 2 3.33 6.29 23.41
C GLU A 2 3.60 6.74 24.86
N HIS A 3 3.21 5.92 25.85
CA HIS A 3 3.43 6.22 27.26
C HIS A 3 4.91 6.37 27.64
N ILE A 4 5.80 5.55 27.08
CA ILE A 4 7.25 5.63 27.35
C ILE A 4 7.79 7.00 26.91
N PHE A 5 7.51 7.42 25.65
CA PHE A 5 7.95 8.71 25.14
C PHE A 5 7.40 9.87 25.97
N ARG A 6 6.09 9.84 26.25
CA ARG A 6 5.45 10.87 27.07
C ARG A 6 6.08 10.97 28.44
N THR A 7 6.27 9.83 29.12
CA THR A 7 6.88 9.79 30.46
C THR A 7 8.32 10.34 30.46
N VAL A 8 9.13 9.96 29.49
CA VAL A 8 10.52 10.43 29.40
C VAL A 8 10.55 11.94 29.15
N ILE A 9 9.75 12.44 28.20
CA ILE A 9 9.69 13.87 27.87
C ILE A 9 9.20 14.70 29.07
N GLU A 10 8.22 14.19 29.83
CA GLU A 10 7.67 14.90 31.00
C GLU A 10 8.61 14.89 32.22
N ARG A 11 9.39 13.82 32.39
CA ARG A 11 10.20 13.63 33.60
C ARG A 11 11.66 14.06 33.48
N VAL A 12 12.20 14.10 32.26
CA VAL A 12 13.60 14.45 32.04
C VAL A 12 13.75 15.98 31.99
N PRO A 13 14.53 16.58 32.88
CA PRO A 13 14.82 18.02 32.82
C PRO A 13 15.46 18.38 31.49
N ASN A 14 15.07 19.52 30.93
CA ASN A 14 15.56 20.01 29.63
C ASN A 14 15.25 19.14 28.40
N SER A 15 14.23 18.26 28.47
CA SER A 15 13.75 17.47 27.34
C SER A 15 13.32 18.34 26.15
N ASP A 16 12.87 19.57 26.40
CA ASP A 16 12.52 20.59 25.42
C ASP A 16 13.70 21.04 24.54
N LYS A 17 14.95 20.78 24.96
CA LYS A 17 16.17 21.06 24.22
C LYS A 17 16.63 19.92 23.30
N ALA A 18 15.92 18.79 23.29
CA ALA A 18 16.28 17.62 22.51
C ALA A 18 15.17 17.22 21.55
N ILE A 19 15.54 16.66 20.40
CA ILE A 19 14.62 15.98 19.49
C ILE A 19 14.65 14.50 19.81
N PHE A 20 13.52 13.96 20.24
CA PHE A 20 13.38 12.53 20.49
C PHE A 20 13.15 11.77 19.20
N SER A 21 13.93 10.71 18.99
CA SER A 21 13.83 9.80 17.85
C SER A 21 13.19 8.49 18.27
N VAL A 22 12.37 7.91 17.38
CA VAL A 22 11.80 6.58 17.53
C VAL A 22 12.40 5.63 16.50
N HIS A 23 12.92 4.49 17.00
CA HIS A 23 13.42 3.37 16.20
C HIS A 23 12.77 2.07 16.65
N CYS A 24 12.23 1.30 15.70
CA CYS A 24 11.51 0.08 16.01
C CYS A 24 11.89 -1.05 15.07
N HIS A 25 12.12 -2.25 15.65
CA HIS A 25 12.25 -3.51 14.93
C HIS A 25 10.90 -4.20 14.72
N ASN A 26 10.82 -5.05 13.70
CA ASN A 26 9.56 -5.61 13.21
C ASN A 26 9.35 -7.10 13.56
N ASP A 27 10.00 -7.60 14.60
CA ASP A 27 9.98 -9.02 14.97
C ASP A 27 8.58 -9.59 15.21
N LEU A 28 7.63 -8.77 15.65
CA LEU A 28 6.22 -9.12 15.83
C LEU A 28 5.27 -8.44 14.81
N GLY A 29 5.82 -7.83 13.75
CA GLY A 29 5.01 -7.08 12.79
C GLY A 29 4.44 -5.75 13.31
N LEU A 30 4.98 -5.20 14.41
CA LEU A 30 4.43 -4.03 15.10
C LEU A 30 5.31 -2.77 14.98
N ALA A 31 6.35 -2.80 14.16
CA ALA A 31 7.30 -1.69 14.06
C ALA A 31 6.62 -0.37 13.66
N VAL A 32 5.77 -0.39 12.64
CA VAL A 32 5.05 0.81 12.18
C VAL A 32 4.09 1.31 13.26
N ALA A 33 3.32 0.43 13.88
CA ALA A 33 2.38 0.80 14.96
C ALA A 33 3.10 1.43 16.15
N ASN A 34 4.22 0.85 16.58
CA ASN A 34 5.04 1.39 17.66
C ASN A 34 5.70 2.72 17.28
N THR A 35 6.14 2.88 16.02
CA THR A 35 6.69 4.14 15.50
C THR A 35 5.64 5.26 15.57
N LEU A 36 4.43 5.01 15.09
CA LEU A 36 3.33 5.98 15.14
C LEU A 36 2.93 6.30 16.60
N ALA A 37 2.94 5.30 17.49
CA ALA A 37 2.73 5.51 18.93
C ALA A 37 3.83 6.39 19.53
N GLY A 38 5.11 6.20 19.15
CA GLY A 38 6.21 7.06 19.58
C GLY A 38 6.02 8.51 19.14
N VAL A 39 5.59 8.74 17.89
CA VAL A 39 5.25 10.08 17.37
C VAL A 39 4.13 10.73 18.19
N ARG A 40 3.06 9.98 18.49
CA ARG A 40 1.98 10.46 19.38
C ARG A 40 2.47 10.76 20.78
N GLY A 41 3.46 10.02 21.27
CA GLY A 41 4.09 10.22 22.58
C GLY A 41 5.04 11.42 22.65
N GLY A 42 5.38 12.03 21.49
CA GLY A 42 6.24 13.23 21.44
C GLY A 42 7.51 13.10 20.62
N ALA A 43 7.83 11.93 20.05
CA ALA A 43 8.93 11.81 19.09
C ALA A 43 8.69 12.70 17.87
N ARG A 44 9.77 13.33 17.38
CA ARG A 44 9.74 14.20 16.19
C ARG A 44 10.76 13.80 15.12
N GLN A 45 11.51 12.74 15.39
CA GLN A 45 12.35 12.06 14.42
C GLN A 45 11.94 10.58 14.36
N ILE A 46 11.96 10.02 13.16
CA ILE A 46 11.64 8.62 12.91
C ILE A 46 12.82 7.98 12.18
N GLU A 47 13.31 6.88 12.72
CA GLU A 47 14.31 6.03 12.07
C GLU A 47 13.60 4.82 11.47
N CYS A 48 13.57 4.77 10.15
CA CYS A 48 12.87 3.75 9.39
C CYS A 48 13.61 3.46 8.09
N THR A 49 13.22 2.41 7.38
CA THR A 49 13.90 1.98 6.16
C THR A 49 12.90 1.77 5.02
N ILE A 50 13.34 2.00 3.78
CA ILE A 50 12.56 1.67 2.60
C ILE A 50 12.32 0.15 2.58
N ASN A 51 11.09 -0.28 2.32
CA ASN A 51 10.63 -1.67 2.36
C ASN A 51 10.72 -2.33 3.76
N GLY A 52 11.05 -1.57 4.79
CA GLY A 52 11.26 -2.12 6.14
C GLY A 52 12.47 -3.04 6.25
N ILE A 53 13.46 -2.94 5.34
CA ILE A 53 14.65 -3.79 5.40
C ILE A 53 15.45 -3.51 6.69
N GLY A 54 16.14 -4.54 7.20
CA GLY A 54 16.95 -4.44 8.41
C GLY A 54 17.28 -5.80 8.97
N GLU A 55 17.88 -5.84 10.15
CA GLU A 55 18.20 -7.08 10.85
C GLU A 55 16.93 -7.86 11.20
N ARG A 56 17.05 -9.19 11.26
CA ARG A 56 16.01 -10.16 11.60
C ARG A 56 14.75 -9.98 10.75
N ALA A 57 13.63 -9.47 11.31
CA ALA A 57 12.38 -9.20 10.61
C ALA A 57 12.30 -7.77 10.02
N GLY A 58 13.38 -7.00 10.15
CA GLY A 58 13.49 -5.64 9.62
C GLY A 58 13.05 -4.55 10.59
N ASN A 59 12.89 -3.35 10.04
CA ASN A 59 12.56 -2.13 10.74
C ASN A 59 11.15 -1.64 10.36
N ALA A 60 10.74 -0.51 10.91
CA ALA A 60 9.56 0.19 10.42
C ALA A 60 9.74 0.58 8.94
N ALA A 61 8.75 0.30 8.10
CA ALA A 61 8.79 0.64 6.70
C ALA A 61 8.46 2.13 6.48
N LEU A 62 9.35 2.86 5.81
CA LEU A 62 9.20 4.30 5.55
C LEU A 62 7.89 4.61 4.83
N GLU A 63 7.58 3.87 3.77
CA GLU A 63 6.39 4.05 2.96
C GLU A 63 5.10 3.89 3.77
N GLU A 64 5.07 2.95 4.70
CA GLU A 64 3.91 2.69 5.55
C GLU A 64 3.71 3.80 6.59
N VAL A 65 4.80 4.25 7.24
CA VAL A 65 4.76 5.37 8.19
C VAL A 65 4.32 6.66 7.52
N VAL A 66 4.92 7.00 6.38
CA VAL A 66 4.65 8.24 5.66
C VAL A 66 3.21 8.28 5.16
N MET A 67 2.72 7.17 4.58
CA MET A 67 1.35 7.12 4.08
C MET A 67 0.32 7.03 5.20
N ALA A 68 0.62 6.42 6.35
CA ALA A 68 -0.24 6.48 7.52
C ALA A 68 -0.43 7.93 8.01
N LEU A 69 0.64 8.70 8.12
CA LEU A 69 0.58 10.12 8.50
C LEU A 69 -0.21 10.95 7.50
N ARG A 70 -0.03 10.71 6.20
CA ARG A 70 -0.72 11.43 5.13
C ARG A 70 -2.21 11.08 5.07
N THR A 71 -2.55 9.79 5.13
CA THR A 71 -3.91 9.29 4.95
C THR A 71 -4.78 9.53 6.19
N ARG A 72 -4.16 9.48 7.38
CA ARG A 72 -4.86 9.63 8.66
C ARG A 72 -4.48 10.94 9.37
N SER A 73 -4.37 12.01 8.62
CA SER A 73 -4.15 13.36 9.18
C SER A 73 -5.24 13.82 10.16
N ASP A 74 -6.42 13.18 10.11
CA ASP A 74 -7.53 13.35 11.05
C ASP A 74 -7.17 12.96 12.50
N VAL A 75 -6.37 11.89 12.67
CA VAL A 75 -5.94 11.38 13.99
C VAL A 75 -4.42 11.44 14.21
N LEU A 76 -3.66 11.69 13.16
CA LEU A 76 -2.21 11.84 13.13
C LEU A 76 -1.83 13.20 12.51
N PRO A 77 -2.06 14.32 13.21
CA PRO A 77 -1.89 15.67 12.66
C PRO A 77 -0.41 16.08 12.57
N TYR A 78 0.39 15.23 11.95
CA TYR A 78 1.83 15.43 11.76
C TYR A 78 2.15 15.49 10.28
N SER A 79 3.05 16.38 9.89
CA SER A 79 3.49 16.55 8.52
C SER A 79 4.96 16.12 8.35
N ASN A 80 5.30 15.75 7.13
CA ASN A 80 6.67 15.49 6.69
C ASN A 80 6.86 16.04 5.27
N ARG A 81 8.11 16.06 4.78
CA ARG A 81 8.46 16.58 3.45
C ARG A 81 8.82 15.47 2.45
N ILE A 82 8.45 14.24 2.72
CA ILE A 82 8.71 13.13 1.81
C ILE A 82 7.81 13.25 0.57
N GLU A 83 8.44 13.18 -0.61
CA GLU A 83 7.73 13.14 -1.89
C GLU A 83 7.15 11.73 -2.10
N THR A 84 5.87 11.56 -1.79
CA THR A 84 5.21 10.25 -1.77
C THR A 84 5.08 9.61 -3.15
N THR A 85 5.02 10.40 -4.23
CA THR A 85 4.99 9.89 -5.61
C THR A 85 6.27 9.15 -6.01
N MET A 86 7.33 9.26 -5.21
CA MET A 86 8.58 8.54 -5.41
C MET A 86 8.67 7.21 -4.65
N LEU A 87 7.72 6.90 -3.76
CA LEU A 87 7.78 5.71 -2.89
C LEU A 87 7.92 4.41 -3.66
N THR A 88 7.07 4.18 -4.65
CA THR A 88 7.13 2.95 -5.46
C THR A 88 8.44 2.84 -6.24
N ARG A 89 8.97 3.94 -6.76
CA ARG A 89 10.25 3.97 -7.47
C ARG A 89 11.41 3.65 -6.53
N ALA A 90 11.43 4.28 -5.34
CA ALA A 90 12.45 4.03 -4.33
C ALA A 90 12.42 2.58 -3.84
N SER A 91 11.22 2.04 -3.58
CA SER A 91 11.03 0.63 -3.20
C SER A 91 11.61 -0.34 -4.24
N LYS A 92 11.31 -0.13 -5.53
CA LYS A 92 11.84 -0.94 -6.62
C LYS A 92 13.37 -0.85 -6.74
N LEU A 93 13.92 0.35 -6.60
CA LEU A 93 15.36 0.57 -6.64
C LEU A 93 16.07 -0.19 -5.51
N VAL A 94 15.60 -0.02 -4.27
CA VAL A 94 16.18 -0.70 -3.10
C VAL A 94 16.08 -2.21 -3.27
N SER A 95 14.92 -2.74 -3.69
CA SER A 95 14.74 -4.17 -3.95
C SER A 95 15.72 -4.69 -5.00
N ALA A 96 15.94 -3.96 -6.08
CA ALA A 96 16.88 -4.34 -7.14
C ALA A 96 18.34 -4.33 -6.68
N VAL A 97 18.75 -3.28 -5.96
CA VAL A 97 20.15 -3.12 -5.50
C VAL A 97 20.50 -4.10 -4.39
N THR A 98 19.58 -4.36 -3.47
CA THR A 98 19.81 -5.27 -2.33
C THR A 98 19.52 -6.72 -2.63
N SER A 99 18.85 -7.02 -3.75
CA SER A 99 18.31 -8.34 -4.09
C SER A 99 17.30 -8.89 -3.08
N PHE A 100 16.71 -8.04 -2.24
CA PHE A 100 15.60 -8.39 -1.36
C PHE A 100 14.27 -8.12 -2.06
N PRO A 101 13.54 -9.16 -2.51
CA PRO A 101 12.27 -8.97 -3.21
C PRO A 101 11.19 -8.46 -2.27
N VAL A 102 10.39 -7.52 -2.76
CA VAL A 102 9.20 -7.03 -2.04
C VAL A 102 8.08 -8.07 -2.17
N GLN A 103 7.43 -8.40 -1.07
CA GLN A 103 6.25 -9.27 -1.09
C GLN A 103 5.13 -8.66 -1.94
N TYR A 104 4.41 -9.47 -2.69
CA TYR A 104 3.35 -8.99 -3.58
C TYR A 104 2.24 -8.25 -2.85
N ASN A 105 1.91 -8.67 -1.64
CA ASN A 105 0.91 -8.07 -0.76
C ASN A 105 1.47 -7.05 0.24
N LYS A 106 2.73 -6.60 0.07
CA LYS A 106 3.26 -5.55 0.93
C LYS A 106 2.41 -4.28 0.81
N ALA A 107 2.10 -3.69 1.95
CA ALA A 107 1.37 -2.43 1.98
C ALA A 107 2.10 -1.35 1.16
N ILE A 108 1.36 -0.46 0.53
CA ILE A 108 1.77 0.71 -0.24
C ILE A 108 2.50 0.37 -1.55
N VAL A 109 3.57 -0.45 -1.51
CA VAL A 109 4.50 -0.65 -2.65
C VAL A 109 4.45 -2.06 -3.24
N GLY A 110 3.73 -2.99 -2.64
CA GLY A 110 3.56 -4.34 -3.16
C GLY A 110 2.82 -4.36 -4.50
N ARG A 111 3.13 -5.32 -5.35
CA ARG A 111 2.52 -5.46 -6.68
C ARG A 111 0.98 -5.50 -6.63
N ASN A 112 0.42 -6.07 -5.56
CA ASN A 112 -1.03 -6.22 -5.38
C ASN A 112 -1.66 -5.09 -4.56
N ALA A 113 -0.89 -4.07 -4.13
CA ALA A 113 -1.40 -3.00 -3.25
C ALA A 113 -2.62 -2.26 -3.83
N PHE A 114 -2.70 -2.17 -5.17
CA PHE A 114 -3.80 -1.55 -5.91
C PHE A 114 -4.43 -2.52 -6.93
N ALA A 115 -4.43 -3.81 -6.65
CA ALA A 115 -4.99 -4.84 -7.52
C ALA A 115 -6.28 -5.41 -6.94
N HIS A 116 -7.35 -5.40 -7.71
CA HIS A 116 -8.66 -5.92 -7.33
C HIS A 116 -9.09 -7.02 -8.30
N GLU A 117 -9.32 -8.25 -7.79
CA GLU A 117 -9.77 -9.40 -8.60
C GLU A 117 -11.24 -9.72 -8.35
N SER A 118 -11.74 -9.56 -7.12
CA SER A 118 -13.12 -9.87 -6.76
C SER A 118 -14.11 -9.02 -7.55
N GLY A 119 -15.11 -9.64 -8.17
CA GLY A 119 -16.10 -8.95 -8.99
C GLY A 119 -16.87 -7.86 -8.25
N ILE A 120 -17.17 -8.07 -6.95
CA ILE A 120 -17.83 -7.05 -6.12
C ILE A 120 -16.91 -5.87 -5.82
N HIS A 121 -15.61 -6.12 -5.62
CA HIS A 121 -14.63 -5.06 -5.43
C HIS A 121 -14.40 -4.28 -6.72
N GLN A 122 -14.29 -4.98 -7.86
CA GLN A 122 -14.14 -4.36 -9.17
C GLN A 122 -15.33 -3.48 -9.54
N ASP A 123 -16.56 -3.95 -9.28
CA ASP A 123 -17.77 -3.15 -9.50
C ASP A 123 -17.82 -1.91 -8.59
N GLY A 124 -17.43 -2.06 -7.32
CA GLY A 124 -17.34 -0.95 -6.37
C GLY A 124 -16.29 0.08 -6.81
N MET A 125 -15.11 -0.35 -7.25
CA MET A 125 -14.05 0.51 -7.77
C MET A 125 -14.48 1.29 -9.02
N LEU A 126 -15.19 0.64 -9.93
CA LEU A 126 -15.71 1.29 -11.15
C LEU A 126 -16.77 2.36 -10.86
N LYS A 127 -17.52 2.18 -9.76
CA LYS A 127 -18.52 3.16 -9.30
C LYS A 127 -17.91 4.29 -8.49
N ASN A 128 -17.04 3.96 -7.54
CA ASN A 128 -16.31 4.92 -6.71
C ASN A 128 -15.04 4.26 -6.15
N ALA A 129 -13.87 4.70 -6.61
CA ALA A 129 -12.57 4.19 -6.17
C ALA A 129 -12.36 4.28 -4.65
N GLN A 130 -12.85 5.33 -4.01
CA GLN A 130 -12.73 5.52 -2.55
C GLN A 130 -13.46 4.46 -1.71
N THR A 131 -14.30 3.62 -2.31
CA THR A 131 -14.98 2.53 -1.61
C THR A 131 -14.00 1.50 -1.04
N TYR A 132 -12.87 1.26 -1.73
CA TYR A 132 -11.88 0.25 -1.37
C TYR A 132 -10.45 0.78 -1.28
N GLU A 133 -10.20 2.01 -1.71
CA GLU A 133 -8.87 2.63 -1.70
C GLU A 133 -8.87 3.84 -0.76
N ILE A 134 -8.11 3.75 0.33
CA ILE A 134 -7.89 4.86 1.27
C ILE A 134 -6.86 5.88 0.76
N MET A 135 -6.17 5.55 -0.33
CA MET A 135 -5.20 6.38 -1.04
C MET A 135 -5.24 6.04 -2.53
N THR A 136 -4.89 6.98 -3.38
CA THR A 136 -4.84 6.73 -4.83
C THR A 136 -3.49 6.13 -5.26
N PRO A 137 -3.44 5.30 -6.31
CA PRO A 137 -2.20 4.77 -6.87
C PRO A 137 -1.18 5.87 -7.21
N GLU A 138 -1.65 6.97 -7.79
CA GLU A 138 -0.83 8.11 -8.20
C GLU A 138 -0.14 8.76 -6.99
N SER A 139 -0.79 8.77 -5.84
CA SER A 139 -0.25 9.35 -4.61
C SER A 139 1.04 8.69 -4.12
N VAL A 140 1.33 7.48 -4.60
CA VAL A 140 2.52 6.69 -4.27
C VAL A 140 3.40 6.36 -5.50
N GLY A 141 3.09 6.97 -6.64
CA GLY A 141 3.85 6.83 -7.88
C GLY A 141 3.49 5.61 -8.74
N VAL A 142 2.30 5.06 -8.57
CA VAL A 142 1.71 4.06 -9.46
C VAL A 142 0.77 4.76 -10.43
N GLN A 143 0.89 4.48 -11.73
CA GLN A 143 0.15 5.23 -12.75
C GLN A 143 -1.35 4.95 -12.77
N LYS A 144 -1.79 3.75 -12.35
CA LYS A 144 -3.20 3.33 -12.42
C LYS A 144 -3.45 2.12 -11.54
N THR A 145 -4.66 2.03 -10.97
CA THR A 145 -5.19 0.81 -10.33
C THR A 145 -5.25 -0.32 -11.36
N SER A 146 -4.78 -1.50 -11.01
CA SER A 146 -4.81 -2.67 -11.88
C SER A 146 -6.05 -3.53 -11.60
N LEU A 147 -6.92 -3.67 -12.61
CA LEU A 147 -7.96 -4.69 -12.60
C LEU A 147 -7.34 -6.02 -13.04
N VAL A 148 -7.01 -6.85 -12.08
CA VAL A 148 -6.50 -8.20 -12.36
C VAL A 148 -7.65 -9.10 -12.78
N MET A 149 -7.58 -9.62 -14.01
CA MET A 149 -8.57 -10.54 -14.52
C MET A 149 -8.31 -11.96 -14.02
N GLY A 150 -9.28 -12.55 -13.35
CA GLY A 150 -9.15 -13.87 -12.77
C GLY A 150 -10.50 -14.56 -12.49
N LYS A 151 -10.44 -15.68 -11.78
CA LYS A 151 -11.59 -16.53 -11.46
C LYS A 151 -12.78 -15.76 -10.84
N HIS A 152 -12.51 -14.75 -10.02
CA HIS A 152 -13.53 -13.98 -9.29
C HIS A 152 -13.98 -12.72 -10.03
N SER A 153 -13.42 -12.42 -11.20
CA SER A 153 -13.80 -11.24 -11.99
C SER A 153 -15.22 -11.36 -12.52
N GLY A 154 -15.98 -10.28 -12.37
CA GLY A 154 -17.35 -10.18 -12.87
C GLY A 154 -17.41 -9.75 -14.34
N ARG A 155 -18.59 -9.93 -14.97
CA ARG A 155 -18.86 -9.56 -16.37
C ARG A 155 -18.61 -8.08 -16.65
N HIS A 156 -18.96 -7.20 -15.71
CA HIS A 156 -18.76 -5.74 -15.85
C HIS A 156 -17.25 -5.41 -15.96
N ALA A 157 -16.45 -5.92 -15.03
CA ALA A 157 -15.00 -5.72 -15.06
C ALA A 157 -14.35 -6.27 -16.35
N PHE A 158 -14.81 -7.43 -16.83
CA PHE A 158 -14.36 -8.02 -18.07
C PHE A 158 -14.70 -7.12 -19.28
N LYS A 159 -15.90 -6.56 -19.34
CA LYS A 159 -16.32 -5.61 -20.37
C LYS A 159 -15.45 -4.35 -20.38
N GLU A 160 -15.18 -3.78 -19.19
CA GLU A 160 -14.33 -2.59 -19.07
C GLU A 160 -12.86 -2.90 -19.47
N LYS A 161 -12.35 -4.08 -19.09
CA LYS A 161 -11.01 -4.51 -19.53
C LYS A 161 -10.89 -4.67 -21.04
N LEU A 162 -11.91 -5.25 -21.68
CA LEU A 162 -11.96 -5.33 -23.16
C LEU A 162 -11.93 -3.94 -23.80
N LYS A 163 -12.69 -2.98 -23.27
CA LYS A 163 -12.65 -1.61 -23.76
C LYS A 163 -11.27 -0.97 -23.61
N GLU A 164 -10.62 -1.19 -22.46
CA GLU A 164 -9.25 -0.72 -22.20
C GLU A 164 -8.26 -1.26 -23.25
N LEU A 165 -8.44 -2.52 -23.65
CA LEU A 165 -7.66 -3.19 -24.71
C LEU A 165 -8.08 -2.81 -26.14
N GLY A 166 -9.08 -1.92 -26.29
CA GLY A 166 -9.56 -1.44 -27.57
C GLY A 166 -10.64 -2.32 -28.23
N TYR A 167 -11.22 -3.28 -27.51
CA TYR A 167 -12.27 -4.15 -28.01
C TYR A 167 -13.65 -3.69 -27.54
N THR A 168 -14.58 -3.56 -28.51
CA THR A 168 -16.00 -3.32 -28.22
C THR A 168 -16.82 -4.47 -28.80
N LEU A 169 -17.48 -5.25 -27.92
CA LEU A 169 -18.29 -6.39 -28.31
C LEU A 169 -19.76 -6.10 -28.07
N GLY A 170 -20.62 -6.60 -28.96
CA GLY A 170 -22.07 -6.65 -28.73
C GLY A 170 -22.41 -7.68 -27.64
N ASP A 171 -23.63 -7.62 -27.08
CA ASP A 171 -24.02 -8.37 -25.88
C ASP A 171 -23.84 -9.89 -26.00
N ASN A 172 -24.21 -10.47 -27.16
CA ASN A 172 -24.07 -11.92 -27.39
C ASN A 172 -22.58 -12.34 -27.49
N ALA A 173 -21.78 -11.56 -28.21
CA ALA A 173 -20.33 -11.80 -28.33
C ALA A 173 -19.61 -11.62 -26.99
N LEU A 174 -20.05 -10.64 -26.17
CA LEU A 174 -19.53 -10.42 -24.82
C LEU A 174 -19.85 -11.60 -23.91
N GLU A 175 -21.06 -12.17 -24.00
CA GLU A 175 -21.47 -13.31 -23.18
C GLU A 175 -20.61 -14.56 -23.51
N ASP A 176 -20.43 -14.88 -24.80
CA ASP A 176 -19.58 -15.99 -25.23
C ASP A 176 -18.12 -15.78 -24.81
N ALA A 177 -17.57 -14.60 -25.04
CA ALA A 177 -16.22 -14.24 -24.64
C ALA A 177 -16.03 -14.35 -23.11
N PHE A 178 -17.01 -13.89 -22.31
CA PHE A 178 -16.97 -13.98 -20.86
C PHE A 178 -17.00 -15.43 -20.38
N LYS A 179 -17.83 -16.28 -20.96
CA LYS A 179 -17.87 -17.72 -20.65
C LYS A 179 -16.49 -18.38 -20.90
N ARG A 180 -15.91 -18.14 -22.07
CA ARG A 180 -14.57 -18.65 -22.42
C ARG A 180 -13.48 -18.12 -21.48
N PHE A 181 -13.57 -16.84 -21.10
CA PHE A 181 -12.67 -16.25 -20.11
C PHE A 181 -12.79 -16.99 -18.74
N LYS A 182 -14.00 -17.27 -18.28
CA LYS A 182 -14.22 -18.01 -17.02
C LYS A 182 -13.63 -19.40 -17.06
N ASP A 183 -13.84 -20.14 -18.16
CA ASP A 183 -13.25 -21.46 -18.36
C ASP A 183 -11.72 -21.43 -18.37
N LEU A 184 -11.11 -20.37 -18.90
CA LEU A 184 -9.68 -20.16 -18.87
C LEU A 184 -9.19 -19.83 -17.45
N ALA A 185 -9.87 -18.91 -16.76
CA ALA A 185 -9.51 -18.46 -15.43
C ALA A 185 -9.65 -19.56 -14.36
N ASP A 186 -10.53 -20.55 -14.57
CA ASP A 186 -10.62 -21.73 -13.72
C ASP A 186 -9.40 -22.67 -13.86
N ARG A 187 -8.72 -22.62 -15.00
CA ARG A 187 -7.52 -23.45 -15.28
C ARG A 187 -6.20 -22.73 -15.00
N LYS A 188 -6.20 -21.40 -14.96
CA LYS A 188 -4.99 -20.57 -14.79
C LYS A 188 -5.12 -19.65 -13.59
N LYS A 189 -4.08 -19.58 -12.76
CA LYS A 189 -4.03 -18.68 -11.59
C LYS A 189 -4.04 -17.20 -11.99
N ILE A 190 -3.42 -16.86 -13.11
CA ILE A 190 -3.34 -15.48 -13.65
C ILE A 190 -3.69 -15.55 -15.14
N VAL A 191 -4.60 -14.70 -15.57
CA VAL A 191 -4.91 -14.48 -16.98
C VAL A 191 -4.27 -13.15 -17.38
N TYR A 192 -3.39 -13.21 -18.35
CA TYR A 192 -2.72 -12.02 -18.93
C TYR A 192 -3.58 -11.42 -20.04
N ASP A 193 -3.31 -10.16 -20.37
CA ASP A 193 -3.95 -9.41 -21.46
C ASP A 193 -3.67 -10.03 -22.82
#